data_71d49ee6b6cd7a858e270c71b97bb110
#
_entry.id   71d49ee6b6cd7a858e270c71b97bb110
#
_cell.length_a   1.000
_cell.length_b   1.000
_cell.length_c   1.000
_cell.angle_alpha   90.00
_cell.angle_beta   90.00
_cell.angle_gamma   90.00
#
_symmetry.space_group_name_H-M   'P 1'
#
loop_
_entity.id
_entity.type
_entity.pdbx_description
1 polymer ?
#
loop_
_entity_poly.entity_id
_entity_poly.type
_entity_poly.pdbx_seq_one_letter_code
_entity_poly.pdbx_strand_id
1 'polypeptide(L)'
;MEENDYETRFIREEIGRCEDLEELKARIFPLLQSQQELWAQKMLEILAESGLTKSAFAKRCRVSRVSVDKWCKGAIPKNRETFLRIGMAAEYDLEKMNQLLRRYGQYPELYSKSLEDCVCIYVLNHRIEMDGSGNCASEKCGESYGLTAYDYILSQIKENM
;
A
#
# COMPACT_ATOMS: atom_id res chain seq x y z
N MET A 1 -3.02 -4.51 15.33
CA MET A 1 -1.56 -4.61 15.50
C MET A 1 -1.14 -5.95 16.05
N GLU A 2 -1.74 -6.38 17.14
CA GLU A 2 -1.44 -7.69 17.74
C GLU A 2 -1.79 -8.86 16.82
N GLU A 3 -2.88 -8.75 16.04
CA GLU A 3 -3.26 -9.78 15.08
C GLU A 3 -2.19 -10.04 14.02
N ASN A 4 -1.58 -8.97 13.50
CA ASN A 4 -0.54 -9.08 12.46
C ASN A 4 0.71 -9.77 12.99
N ASP A 5 1.15 -9.37 14.17
CA ASP A 5 2.32 -9.98 14.80
C ASP A 5 2.04 -11.44 15.15
N TYR A 6 0.82 -11.75 15.55
CA TYR A 6 0.38 -13.11 15.83
C TYR A 6 0.39 -13.98 14.57
N GLU A 7 -0.19 -13.48 13.47
CA GLU A 7 -0.21 -14.21 12.20
C GLU A 7 1.20 -14.49 11.67
N THR A 8 2.08 -13.47 11.71
CA THR A 8 3.47 -13.63 11.26
C THR A 8 4.21 -14.65 12.10
N ARG A 9 4.04 -14.58 13.43
CA ARG A 9 4.64 -15.53 14.35
C ARG A 9 4.14 -16.94 14.12
N PHE A 10 2.83 -17.08 13.92
CA PHE A 10 2.20 -18.37 13.65
C PHE A 10 2.76 -19.00 12.39
N ILE A 11 2.89 -18.23 11.31
CA ILE A 11 3.46 -18.72 10.04
C ILE A 11 4.90 -19.16 10.24
N ARG A 12 5.71 -18.39 10.95
CA ARG A 12 7.10 -18.76 11.25
C ARG A 12 7.19 -20.06 12.05
N GLU A 13 6.32 -20.24 13.03
CA GLU A 13 6.28 -21.46 13.82
C GLU A 13 5.89 -22.66 12.95
N GLU A 14 4.92 -22.50 12.06
CA GLU A 14 4.51 -23.56 11.14
C GLU A 14 5.63 -23.96 10.19
N ILE A 15 6.38 -22.98 9.69
CA ILE A 15 7.57 -23.23 8.84
C ILE A 15 8.62 -24.02 9.63
N GLY A 16 8.86 -23.63 10.88
CA GLY A 16 9.83 -24.29 11.75
C GLY A 16 9.48 -25.72 12.11
N ARG A 17 8.21 -26.12 11.98
CA ARG A 17 7.75 -27.50 12.24
C ARG A 17 7.84 -28.40 11.03
N CYS A 18 8.11 -27.85 9.84
CA CYS A 18 8.19 -28.62 8.63
C CYS A 18 9.52 -29.34 8.52
N GLU A 19 9.49 -30.65 8.26
CA GLU A 19 10.69 -31.47 8.16
C GLU A 19 11.12 -31.68 6.70
N ASP A 20 10.19 -31.58 5.75
CA ASP A 20 10.49 -31.72 4.34
C ASP A 20 9.66 -30.77 3.49
N LEU A 21 9.93 -30.76 2.18
CA LEU A 21 9.28 -29.87 1.23
C LEU A 21 7.78 -30.15 1.09
N GLU A 22 7.38 -31.41 1.12
CA GLU A 22 5.98 -31.80 1.01
C GLU A 22 5.17 -31.30 2.20
N GLU A 23 5.71 -31.44 3.39
CA GLU A 23 5.10 -30.94 4.61
C GLU A 23 5.00 -29.42 4.61
N LEU A 24 6.06 -28.73 4.12
CA LEU A 24 6.06 -27.29 3.96
C LEU A 24 4.92 -26.84 3.05
N LYS A 25 4.80 -27.45 1.88
CA LYS A 25 3.72 -27.13 0.94
C LYS A 25 2.34 -27.33 1.57
N ALA A 26 2.14 -28.46 2.24
CA ALA A 26 0.86 -28.80 2.84
C ALA A 26 0.44 -27.81 3.94
N ARG A 27 1.40 -27.26 4.69
CA ARG A 27 1.12 -26.34 5.80
C ARG A 27 1.06 -24.89 5.36
N ILE A 28 1.93 -24.47 4.43
CA ILE A 28 2.12 -23.05 4.09
C ILE A 28 1.17 -22.57 3.00
N PHE A 29 0.89 -23.39 1.99
CA PHE A 29 0.03 -22.97 0.89
C PHE A 29 -1.36 -22.49 1.34
N PRO A 30 -2.08 -23.18 2.26
CA PRO A 30 -3.35 -22.66 2.74
C PRO A 30 -3.23 -21.31 3.45
N LEU A 31 -2.14 -21.09 4.20
CA LEU A 31 -1.91 -19.82 4.88
C LEU A 31 -1.66 -18.68 3.90
N LEU A 32 -0.85 -18.92 2.86
CA LEU A 32 -0.59 -17.94 1.81
C LEU A 32 -1.86 -17.61 1.03
N GLN A 33 -2.67 -18.61 0.73
CA GLN A 33 -3.96 -18.41 0.06
C GLN A 33 -4.90 -17.56 0.90
N SER A 34 -4.92 -17.79 2.21
CA SER A 34 -5.72 -17.00 3.14
C SER A 34 -5.29 -15.53 3.14
N GLN A 35 -4.00 -15.24 3.08
CA GLN A 35 -3.49 -13.88 2.99
C GLN A 35 -3.89 -13.20 1.68
N GLN A 36 -3.83 -13.94 0.58
CA GLN A 36 -4.27 -13.44 -0.73
C GLN A 36 -5.75 -13.10 -0.73
N GLU A 37 -6.57 -13.92 -0.12
CA GLU A 37 -8.01 -13.67 0.02
C GLU A 37 -8.28 -12.41 0.86
N LEU A 38 -7.58 -12.24 1.96
CA LEU A 38 -7.69 -11.05 2.80
C LEU A 38 -7.29 -9.80 2.04
N TRP A 39 -6.23 -9.87 1.24
CA TRP A 39 -5.81 -8.75 0.41
C TRP A 39 -6.85 -8.42 -0.66
N ALA A 40 -7.40 -9.42 -1.33
CA ALA A 40 -8.45 -9.20 -2.31
C ALA A 40 -9.66 -8.49 -1.70
N GLN A 41 -10.08 -8.93 -0.52
CA GLN A 41 -11.17 -8.29 0.22
C GLN A 41 -10.83 -6.85 0.58
N LYS A 42 -9.61 -6.58 1.01
CA LYS A 42 -9.16 -5.23 1.35
C LYS A 42 -9.18 -4.31 0.13
N MET A 43 -8.74 -4.79 -1.03
CA MET A 43 -8.80 -4.01 -2.26
C MET A 43 -10.23 -3.68 -2.68
N LEU A 44 -11.14 -4.64 -2.57
CA LEU A 44 -12.55 -4.39 -2.86
C LEU A 44 -13.15 -3.36 -1.89
N GLU A 45 -12.78 -3.44 -0.62
CA GLU A 45 -13.16 -2.47 0.40
C GLU A 45 -12.66 -1.07 0.06
N ILE A 46 -11.38 -0.95 -0.32
CA ILE A 46 -10.78 0.33 -0.73
C ILE A 46 -11.55 0.94 -1.91
N LEU A 47 -11.85 0.15 -2.93
CA LEU A 47 -12.61 0.61 -4.08
C LEU A 47 -14.02 1.05 -3.69
N ALA A 48 -14.69 0.29 -2.83
CA ALA A 48 -16.03 0.62 -2.37
C ALA A 48 -16.04 1.93 -1.57
N GLU A 49 -15.09 2.11 -0.67
CA GLU A 49 -14.97 3.32 0.15
C GLU A 49 -14.63 4.55 -0.69
N SER A 50 -13.77 4.38 -1.70
CA SER A 50 -13.38 5.50 -2.58
C SER A 50 -14.45 5.85 -3.60
N GLY A 51 -15.37 4.93 -3.89
CA GLY A 51 -16.38 5.11 -4.92
C GLY A 51 -15.80 5.10 -6.34
N LEU A 52 -14.58 4.64 -6.52
CA LEU A 52 -13.89 4.64 -7.80
C LEU A 52 -14.00 3.30 -8.51
N THR A 53 -14.02 3.33 -9.84
CA THR A 53 -13.87 2.14 -10.66
C THR A 53 -12.41 1.67 -10.59
N LYS A 54 -12.14 0.43 -11.01
CA LYS A 54 -10.77 -0.08 -11.09
C LYS A 54 -9.89 0.81 -11.98
N SER A 55 -10.44 1.28 -13.12
CA SER A 55 -9.71 2.16 -14.04
C SER A 55 -9.39 3.50 -13.42
N ALA A 56 -10.34 4.09 -12.71
CA ALA A 56 -10.14 5.38 -12.04
C ALA A 56 -9.13 5.26 -10.89
N PHE A 57 -9.22 4.19 -10.12
CA PHE A 57 -8.28 3.95 -9.03
C PHE A 57 -6.87 3.70 -9.57
N ALA A 58 -6.75 2.93 -10.65
CA ALA A 58 -5.46 2.68 -11.30
C ALA A 58 -4.79 3.98 -11.74
N LYS A 59 -5.57 4.89 -12.32
CA LYS A 59 -5.08 6.20 -12.72
C LYS A 59 -4.59 7.00 -11.51
N ARG A 60 -5.32 6.97 -10.42
CA ARG A 60 -4.92 7.62 -9.17
C ARG A 60 -3.62 7.06 -8.61
N CYS A 61 -3.45 5.74 -8.65
CA CYS A 61 -2.25 5.06 -8.19
C CYS A 61 -1.08 5.19 -9.17
N ARG A 62 -1.32 5.68 -10.38
CA ARG A 62 -0.33 5.71 -11.47
C ARG A 62 0.18 4.32 -11.81
N VAL A 63 -0.74 3.37 -11.88
CA VAL A 63 -0.48 1.98 -12.27
C VAL A 63 -1.46 1.58 -13.37
N SER A 64 -1.25 0.41 -13.97
CA SER A 64 -2.18 -0.09 -14.98
C SER A 64 -3.44 -0.64 -14.33
N ARG A 65 -4.55 -0.63 -15.07
CA ARG A 65 -5.78 -1.26 -14.62
C ARG A 65 -5.59 -2.76 -14.36
N VAL A 66 -4.72 -3.39 -15.15
CA VAL A 66 -4.40 -4.81 -14.98
C VAL A 66 -3.84 -5.07 -13.59
N SER A 67 -2.98 -4.17 -13.08
CA SER A 67 -2.43 -4.28 -11.73
C SER A 67 -3.53 -4.27 -10.67
N VAL A 68 -4.45 -3.29 -10.77
CA VAL A 68 -5.58 -3.18 -9.83
C VAL A 68 -6.46 -4.43 -9.89
N ASP A 69 -6.74 -4.91 -11.09
CA ASP A 69 -7.54 -6.12 -11.28
C ASP A 69 -6.88 -7.34 -10.62
N LYS A 70 -5.58 -7.49 -10.78
CA LYS A 70 -4.81 -8.56 -10.12
C LYS A 70 -4.86 -8.45 -8.60
N TRP A 71 -4.74 -7.25 -8.06
CA TRP A 71 -4.84 -7.03 -6.61
C TRP A 71 -6.21 -7.44 -6.07
N CYS A 72 -7.26 -7.11 -6.80
CA CYS A 72 -8.63 -7.49 -6.43
C CYS A 72 -8.85 -9.02 -6.48
N LYS A 73 -7.99 -9.73 -7.17
CA LYS A 73 -8.01 -11.19 -7.25
C LYS A 73 -7.05 -11.86 -6.27
N GLY A 74 -6.35 -11.07 -5.47
CA GLY A 74 -5.49 -11.57 -4.41
C GLY A 74 -3.99 -11.42 -4.64
N ALA A 75 -3.56 -10.91 -5.80
CA ALA A 75 -2.14 -10.66 -6.02
C ALA A 75 -1.65 -9.56 -5.09
N ILE A 76 -0.71 -9.88 -4.22
CA ILE A 76 -0.17 -8.94 -3.25
C ILE A 76 1.00 -8.19 -3.89
N PRO A 77 1.01 -6.84 -3.84
CA PRO A 77 2.14 -6.08 -4.37
C PRO A 77 3.46 -6.51 -3.74
N LYS A 78 4.51 -6.55 -4.56
CA LYS A 78 5.82 -7.09 -4.15
C LYS A 78 6.79 -6.04 -3.60
N ASN A 79 6.41 -4.77 -3.63
CA ASN A 79 7.28 -3.72 -3.10
C ASN A 79 6.49 -2.74 -2.23
N ARG A 80 7.22 -2.10 -1.34
CA ARG A 80 6.66 -1.18 -0.36
C ARG A 80 6.08 0.06 -1.01
N GLU A 81 6.73 0.57 -2.05
CA GLU A 81 6.28 1.77 -2.74
C GLU A 81 4.87 1.61 -3.32
N THR A 82 4.54 0.44 -3.84
CA THR A 82 3.20 0.19 -4.37
C THR A 82 2.14 0.35 -3.27
N PHE A 83 2.41 -0.14 -2.07
CA PHE A 83 1.50 0.06 -0.93
C PHE A 83 1.35 1.54 -0.57
N LEU A 84 2.45 2.31 -0.63
CA LEU A 84 2.38 3.75 -0.39
C LEU A 84 1.48 4.43 -1.42
N ARG A 85 1.59 4.06 -2.69
CA ARG A 85 0.76 4.59 -3.76
C ARG A 85 -0.72 4.26 -3.55
N ILE A 86 -1.00 3.01 -3.16
CA ILE A 86 -2.37 2.57 -2.88
C ILE A 86 -2.96 3.38 -1.73
N GLY A 87 -2.22 3.53 -0.64
CA GLY A 87 -2.67 4.29 0.52
C GLY A 87 -2.92 5.77 0.21
N MET A 88 -2.05 6.37 -0.58
CA MET A 88 -2.25 7.76 -1.02
C MET A 88 -3.45 7.91 -1.94
N ALA A 89 -3.64 6.98 -2.86
CA ALA A 89 -4.79 6.99 -3.75
C ALA A 89 -6.10 6.79 -3.00
N ALA A 90 -6.07 6.02 -1.93
CA ALA A 90 -7.21 5.80 -1.05
C ALA A 90 -7.41 6.95 -0.04
N GLU A 91 -6.55 7.95 -0.07
CA GLU A 91 -6.59 9.11 0.84
C GLU A 91 -6.48 8.70 2.32
N TYR A 92 -5.63 7.73 2.60
CA TYR A 92 -5.40 7.26 3.96
C TYR A 92 -4.63 8.28 4.79
N ASP A 93 -4.92 8.31 6.09
CA ASP A 93 -4.09 9.02 7.05
C ASP A 93 -2.86 8.16 7.43
N LEU A 94 -2.01 8.69 8.28
CA LEU A 94 -0.78 7.99 8.69
C LEU A 94 -1.08 6.65 9.35
N GLU A 95 -2.07 6.61 10.23
CA GLU A 95 -2.43 5.38 10.94
C GLU A 95 -2.90 4.28 9.98
N LYS A 96 -3.81 4.63 9.07
CA LYS A 96 -4.31 3.68 8.07
C LYS A 96 -3.22 3.23 7.12
N MET A 97 -2.31 4.14 6.73
CA MET A 97 -1.17 3.80 5.89
C MET A 97 -0.25 2.79 6.58
N ASN A 98 0.05 3.01 7.86
CA ASN A 98 0.89 2.10 8.63
C ASN A 98 0.23 0.72 8.79
N GLN A 99 -1.08 0.67 8.99
CA GLN A 99 -1.82 -0.59 9.03
C GLN A 99 -1.75 -1.31 7.70
N LEU A 100 -1.88 -0.59 6.59
CA LEU A 100 -1.79 -1.17 5.25
C LEU A 100 -0.42 -1.81 5.02
N LEU A 101 0.64 -1.11 5.37
CA LEU A 101 2.01 -1.59 5.21
C LEU A 101 2.27 -2.85 6.04
N ARG A 102 1.90 -2.82 7.31
CA ARG A 102 2.18 -3.94 8.21
C ARG A 102 1.30 -5.15 7.96
N ARG A 103 0.00 -4.93 7.86
CA ARG A 103 -0.96 -6.03 7.81
C ARG A 103 -0.94 -6.79 6.49
N TYR A 104 -0.87 -6.07 5.39
CA TYR A 104 -0.98 -6.68 4.06
C TYR A 104 0.35 -6.81 3.35
N GLY A 105 1.25 -5.85 3.53
CA GLY A 105 2.54 -5.82 2.86
C GLY A 105 3.65 -6.53 3.63
N GLN A 106 3.48 -6.73 4.92
CA GLN A 106 4.54 -7.22 5.80
C GLN A 106 5.77 -6.31 5.78
N TYR A 107 5.54 -5.02 5.58
CA TYR A 107 6.57 -4.00 5.56
C TYR A 107 6.55 -3.18 6.85
N PRO A 108 7.67 -2.56 7.23
CA PRO A 108 7.69 -1.69 8.39
C PRO A 108 6.81 -0.45 8.17
N GLU A 109 6.34 0.12 9.27
CA GLU A 109 5.62 1.38 9.24
C GLU A 109 6.50 2.50 8.68
N LEU A 110 5.87 3.62 8.34
CA LEU A 110 6.59 4.80 7.88
C LEU A 110 7.57 5.25 8.95
N TYR A 111 8.79 5.56 8.52
CA TYR A 111 9.92 5.73 9.42
C TYR A 111 10.62 7.05 9.16
N SER A 112 10.71 7.89 10.18
CA SER A 112 11.16 9.27 10.03
C SER A 112 12.64 9.45 9.68
N LYS A 113 13.41 8.37 9.57
CA LYS A 113 14.81 8.45 9.16
C LYS A 113 15.04 8.26 7.66
N SER A 114 13.98 7.90 6.93
CA SER A 114 14.02 7.79 5.48
C SER A 114 13.44 9.05 4.86
N LEU A 115 14.11 9.60 3.85
CA LEU A 115 13.61 10.80 3.16
C LEU A 115 12.22 10.56 2.57
N GLU A 116 12.05 9.44 1.89
CA GLU A 116 10.77 9.08 1.28
C GLU A 116 9.66 8.97 2.32
N ASP A 117 9.96 8.34 3.44
CA ASP A 117 9.00 8.19 4.52
C ASP A 117 8.65 9.54 5.17
N CYS A 118 9.65 10.41 5.35
CA CYS A 118 9.40 11.76 5.90
C CYS A 118 8.47 12.55 4.99
N VAL A 119 8.71 12.52 3.69
CA VAL A 119 7.85 13.21 2.73
C VAL A 119 6.45 12.62 2.75
N CYS A 120 6.35 11.29 2.80
CA CYS A 120 5.07 10.60 2.86
C CYS A 120 4.29 11.00 4.12
N ILE A 121 4.93 10.99 5.28
CA ILE A 121 4.30 11.39 6.55
C ILE A 121 3.80 12.84 6.46
N TYR A 122 4.62 13.73 5.93
CA TYR A 122 4.25 15.13 5.75
C TYR A 122 3.00 15.28 4.89
N VAL A 123 2.98 14.61 3.74
CA VAL A 123 1.85 14.66 2.80
C VAL A 123 0.57 14.11 3.47
N LEU A 124 0.67 12.97 4.13
CA LEU A 124 -0.48 12.35 4.80
C LEU A 124 -1.04 13.23 5.91
N ASN A 125 -0.17 13.85 6.70
CA ASN A 125 -0.60 14.69 7.82
C ASN A 125 -1.24 15.99 7.36
N HIS A 126 -0.77 16.55 6.25
CA HIS A 126 -1.25 17.84 5.77
C HIS A 126 -2.27 17.74 4.64
N ARG A 127 -2.41 16.54 4.06
CA ARG A 127 -3.31 16.29 2.92
C ARG A 127 -3.13 17.34 1.83
N ILE A 128 -1.87 17.60 1.48
CA ILE A 128 -1.53 18.61 0.50
C ILE A 128 -2.05 18.22 -0.87
N GLU A 129 -2.84 19.11 -1.46
CA GLU A 129 -3.33 19.00 -2.81
C GLU A 129 -2.46 19.86 -3.71
N MET A 130 -1.91 19.29 -4.76
CA MET A 130 -1.02 20.00 -5.66
C MET A 130 -1.38 19.71 -7.10
N ASP A 131 -1.36 20.75 -7.91
CA ASP A 131 -1.50 20.60 -9.36
C ASP A 131 -0.14 20.27 -10.01
N GLY A 132 -0.11 20.18 -11.32
CA GLY A 132 1.10 19.86 -12.07
C GLY A 132 2.21 20.90 -11.98
N SER A 133 1.92 22.10 -11.46
CA SER A 133 2.92 23.15 -11.23
C SER A 133 3.40 23.19 -9.77
N GLY A 134 2.90 22.31 -8.93
CA GLY A 134 3.23 22.29 -7.53
C GLY A 134 2.34 23.15 -6.64
N ASN A 135 1.34 23.79 -7.21
CA ASN A 135 0.35 24.55 -6.46
C ASN A 135 -0.81 23.66 -6.03
N CYS A 136 -1.58 24.13 -5.06
CA CYS A 136 -2.74 23.39 -4.61
C CYS A 136 -3.63 23.02 -5.80
N ALA A 137 -3.80 21.73 -5.98
CA ALA A 137 -4.58 21.21 -7.07
C ALA A 137 -6.05 21.30 -6.72
N SER A 138 -6.80 21.64 -7.70
CA SER A 138 -8.21 21.41 -7.63
C SER A 138 -8.49 19.98 -8.10
N GLU A 139 -9.70 19.58 -8.04
CA GLU A 139 -10.22 18.28 -8.44
C GLU A 139 -10.06 17.95 -9.93
N LYS A 140 -9.21 18.68 -10.62
CA LYS A 140 -9.18 18.73 -12.08
C LYS A 140 -8.64 17.49 -12.79
N CYS A 141 -7.79 16.70 -12.15
CA CYS A 141 -7.12 15.63 -12.90
C CYS A 141 -7.57 14.23 -12.56
N GLY A 142 -8.42 14.02 -11.58
CA GLY A 142 -8.80 12.68 -11.15
C GLY A 142 -7.61 11.86 -10.64
N GLU A 143 -6.48 12.50 -10.36
CA GLU A 143 -5.30 11.88 -9.79
C GLU A 143 -5.29 12.02 -8.27
N SER A 144 -4.46 11.22 -7.62
CA SER A 144 -4.25 11.35 -6.18
C SER A 144 -3.43 12.61 -5.88
N TYR A 145 -4.02 13.54 -5.18
CA TYR A 145 -3.32 14.75 -4.77
C TYR A 145 -2.17 14.41 -3.83
N GLY A 146 -2.37 13.47 -2.94
CA GLY A 146 -1.32 13.01 -2.04
C GLY A 146 -0.11 12.48 -2.78
N LEU A 147 -0.33 11.67 -3.81
CA LEU A 147 0.76 11.12 -4.61
C LEU A 147 1.45 12.19 -5.44
N THR A 148 0.69 13.13 -6.01
CA THR A 148 1.26 14.26 -6.76
C THR A 148 2.13 15.13 -5.85
N ALA A 149 1.65 15.45 -4.66
CA ALA A 149 2.40 16.22 -3.68
C ALA A 149 3.67 15.48 -3.25
N TYR A 150 3.57 14.18 -3.01
CA TYR A 150 4.70 13.34 -2.64
C TYR A 150 5.79 13.38 -3.70
N ASP A 151 5.44 13.11 -4.94
CA ASP A 151 6.42 13.10 -6.04
C ASP A 151 7.05 14.47 -6.24
N TYR A 152 6.26 15.53 -6.17
CA TYR A 152 6.75 16.90 -6.34
C TYR A 152 7.73 17.29 -5.22
N ILE A 153 7.32 17.10 -3.96
CA ILE A 153 8.15 17.49 -2.81
C ILE A 153 9.44 16.67 -2.80
N LEU A 154 9.34 15.37 -3.08
CA LEU A 154 10.52 14.50 -3.10
C LEU A 154 11.52 14.96 -4.17
N SER A 155 11.05 15.29 -5.38
CA SER A 155 11.92 15.77 -6.44
C SER A 155 12.58 17.10 -6.08
N GLN A 156 11.84 18.04 -5.47
CA GLN A 156 12.39 19.33 -5.07
C GLN A 156 13.48 19.17 -4.01
N ILE A 157 13.29 18.30 -3.05
CA ILE A 157 14.31 18.06 -2.02
C ILE A 157 15.54 17.40 -2.64
N LYS A 158 15.37 16.42 -3.51
CA LYS A 158 16.49 15.73 -4.16
C LYS A 158 17.30 16.66 -5.07
N GLU A 159 16.65 17.61 -5.74
CA GLU A 159 17.34 18.60 -6.57
C GLU A 159 18.23 19.52 -5.75
N ASN A 160 17.87 19.78 -4.49
CA ASN A 160 18.61 20.67 -3.60
C ASN A 160 19.63 19.95 -2.71
N MET A 161 19.72 18.66 -2.86
CA MET A 161 20.72 17.84 -2.16
C MET A 161 21.95 17.65 -3.03
#